data_a10c0af37ba1a859da2e576f2b8b363c
#
_entry.id   a10c0af37ba1a859da2e576f2b8b363c
#
_cell.length_a   1.000
_cell.length_b   1.000
_cell.length_c   1.000
_cell.angle_alpha   90.00
_cell.angle_beta   90.00
_cell.angle_gamma   90.00
#
_symmetry.space_group_name_H-M   'P 1'
#
loop_
_entity.id
_entity.type
_entity.pdbx_description
1 polymer ?
#
loop_
_entity_poly.entity_id
_entity_poly.type
_entity_poly.pdbx_seq_one_letter_code
_entity_poly.pdbx_strand_id
1 'polypeptide(L)'
;MPALIAMCGLPFAGKSVLARALSRELRIRVLSYDSEIYQVHSRLAPAGSSVAAEYDFVQGIARREIGAILAGRESLIYDDLLLERDDRRKLAAVAEAHWAGFVLVYLDTPLSVIDERRAANSRTRARTSVPEGKMRLDSSLLEPPEEAERAVYVSPDYVLPEVLARVSARLTGS
;
A
#
# COMPACT_ATOMS: atom_id res chain seq x y z
N MET A 1 11.15 7.61 -16.86
CA MET A 1 9.87 8.11 -16.32
C MET A 1 9.79 7.63 -14.86
N PRO A 2 9.42 8.48 -13.88
CA PRO A 2 9.25 8.00 -12.51
C PRO A 2 8.09 7.00 -12.43
N ALA A 3 8.06 6.21 -11.35
CA ALA A 3 7.04 5.20 -11.12
C ALA A 3 6.54 5.22 -9.69
N LEU A 4 5.24 5.00 -9.52
CA LEU A 4 4.58 4.75 -8.25
C LEU A 4 4.10 3.29 -8.22
N ILE A 5 4.68 2.50 -7.34
CA ILE A 5 4.22 1.13 -7.05
C ILE A 5 3.43 1.19 -5.74
N ALA A 6 2.13 0.92 -5.80
CA ALA A 6 1.23 1.00 -4.66
C ALA A 6 0.88 -0.41 -4.16
N MET A 7 1.13 -0.68 -2.88
CA MET A 7 0.76 -1.95 -2.25
C MET A 7 -0.69 -1.90 -1.80
N CYS A 8 -1.42 -3.00 -1.98
CA CYS A 8 -2.83 -3.11 -1.59
C CYS A 8 -3.08 -4.46 -0.91
N GLY A 9 -3.98 -4.50 0.08
CA GLY A 9 -4.40 -5.72 0.77
C GLY A 9 -4.51 -5.56 2.28
N LEU A 10 -5.05 -6.58 2.94
CA LEU A 10 -5.32 -6.58 4.38
C LEU A 10 -4.05 -6.49 5.25
N PRO A 11 -4.18 -6.07 6.51
CA PRO A 11 -3.11 -6.23 7.49
C PRO A 11 -2.65 -7.70 7.53
N PHE A 12 -1.37 -7.93 7.76
CA PHE A 12 -0.74 -9.27 7.75
C PHE A 12 -0.73 -10.01 6.40
N ALA A 13 -1.22 -9.42 5.32
CA ALA A 13 -1.12 -10.02 3.98
C ALA A 13 0.33 -10.20 3.50
N GLY A 14 1.28 -9.39 4.00
CA GLY A 14 2.70 -9.48 3.62
C GLY A 14 3.20 -8.29 2.80
N LYS A 15 2.40 -7.22 2.64
CA LYS A 15 2.72 -6.03 1.84
C LYS A 15 4.11 -5.45 2.14
N SER A 16 4.39 -5.13 3.39
CA SER A 16 5.67 -4.52 3.79
C SER A 16 6.88 -5.45 3.58
N VAL A 17 6.67 -6.76 3.57
CA VAL A 17 7.74 -7.73 3.23
C VAL A 17 8.04 -7.67 1.75
N LEU A 18 7.00 -7.74 0.92
CA LEU A 18 7.15 -7.63 -0.53
C LEU A 18 7.65 -6.24 -0.95
N ALA A 19 7.12 -5.16 -0.36
CA ALA A 19 7.57 -3.79 -0.63
C ALA A 19 9.09 -3.64 -0.42
N ARG A 20 9.62 -4.15 0.69
CA ARG A 20 11.08 -4.16 0.97
C ARG A 20 11.86 -5.03 -0.01
N ALA A 21 11.30 -6.17 -0.42
CA ALA A 21 11.95 -7.03 -1.41
C ALA A 21 12.03 -6.33 -2.78
N LEU A 22 10.91 -5.77 -3.26
CA LEU A 22 10.85 -4.97 -4.49
C LEU A 22 11.80 -3.76 -4.43
N SER A 23 11.84 -3.06 -3.28
CA SER A 23 12.72 -1.92 -3.06
C SER A 23 14.20 -2.26 -3.27
N ARG A 24 14.65 -3.40 -2.77
CA ARG A 24 16.04 -3.84 -2.91
C ARG A 24 16.40 -4.14 -4.37
N GLU A 25 15.52 -4.86 -5.07
CA GLU A 25 15.74 -5.27 -6.45
C GLU A 25 15.64 -4.09 -7.43
N LEU A 26 14.65 -3.24 -7.25
CA LEU A 26 14.40 -2.09 -8.13
C LEU A 26 15.21 -0.85 -7.76
N ARG A 27 15.83 -0.83 -6.57
CA ARG A 27 16.51 0.34 -5.98
C ARG A 27 15.60 1.56 -5.86
N ILE A 28 14.36 1.33 -5.48
CA ILE A 28 13.31 2.33 -5.29
C ILE A 28 12.99 2.41 -3.79
N ARG A 29 12.90 3.63 -3.24
CA ARG A 29 12.55 3.81 -1.82
C ARG A 29 11.14 3.32 -1.51
N VAL A 30 10.92 2.87 -0.29
CA VAL A 30 9.58 2.64 0.27
C VAL A 30 9.17 3.88 1.05
N LEU A 31 7.93 4.33 0.87
CA LEU A 31 7.25 5.28 1.74
C LEU A 31 6.15 4.51 2.47
N SER A 32 6.26 4.39 3.78
CA SER A 32 5.30 3.67 4.61
C SER A 32 4.24 4.62 5.17
N TYR A 33 2.96 4.34 4.89
CA TYR A 33 1.87 5.11 5.46
C TYR A 33 1.90 5.10 7.00
N ASP A 34 2.01 3.93 7.61
CA ASP A 34 1.94 3.80 9.08
C ASP A 34 3.08 4.53 9.79
N SER A 35 4.33 4.32 9.36
CA SER A 35 5.50 4.78 10.11
C SER A 35 6.00 6.16 9.68
N GLU A 36 5.84 6.54 8.43
CA GLU A 36 6.39 7.80 7.94
C GLU A 36 5.31 8.89 7.80
N ILE A 37 4.08 8.51 7.48
CA ILE A 37 2.99 9.46 7.29
C ILE A 37 2.09 9.56 8.52
N TYR A 38 1.42 8.47 8.90
CA TYR A 38 0.42 8.51 9.96
C TYR A 38 1.01 8.87 11.33
N GLN A 39 2.09 8.23 11.75
CA GLN A 39 2.74 8.53 13.04
C GLN A 39 3.23 9.97 13.16
N VAL A 40 3.63 10.57 12.05
CA VAL A 40 4.12 11.95 12.01
C VAL A 40 2.98 12.97 11.96
N HIS A 41 1.97 12.72 11.13
CA HIS A 41 1.00 13.74 10.74
C HIS A 41 -0.40 13.59 11.36
N SER A 42 -0.75 12.45 11.98
CA SER A 42 -2.09 12.26 12.58
C SER A 42 -2.43 13.31 13.63
N ARG A 43 -1.43 13.80 14.36
CA ARG A 43 -1.59 14.86 15.39
C ARG A 43 -1.92 16.24 14.79
N LEU A 44 -1.75 16.41 13.49
CA LEU A 44 -2.08 17.65 12.77
C LEU A 44 -3.54 17.69 12.31
N ALA A 45 -4.28 16.60 12.45
CA ALA A 45 -5.69 16.58 12.12
C ALA A 45 -6.46 17.57 13.03
N PRO A 46 -7.51 18.23 12.52
CA PRO A 46 -8.30 19.17 13.31
C PRO A 46 -8.85 18.53 14.59
N ALA A 47 -8.78 19.24 15.72
CA ALA A 47 -9.29 18.75 17.00
C ALA A 47 -10.78 18.39 16.90
N GLY A 48 -11.15 17.21 17.41
CA GLY A 48 -12.51 16.70 17.35
C GLY A 48 -12.90 16.03 16.04
N SER A 49 -11.96 15.81 15.12
CA SER A 49 -12.20 15.03 13.91
C SER A 49 -12.68 13.61 14.25
N SER A 50 -13.59 13.08 13.45
CA SER A 50 -13.87 11.65 13.48
C SER A 50 -12.66 10.86 12.96
N VAL A 51 -12.60 9.56 13.27
CA VAL A 51 -11.53 8.66 12.75
C VAL A 51 -11.45 8.70 11.23
N ALA A 52 -12.59 8.72 10.54
CA ALA A 52 -12.65 8.82 9.09
C ALA A 52 -12.08 10.16 8.58
N ALA A 53 -12.45 11.29 9.20
CA ALA A 53 -11.95 12.60 8.81
C ALA A 53 -10.43 12.75 9.08
N GLU A 54 -9.93 12.16 10.17
CA GLU A 54 -8.49 12.10 10.44
C GLU A 54 -7.77 11.28 9.37
N TYR A 55 -8.32 10.12 9.01
CA TYR A 55 -7.77 9.27 7.95
C TYR A 55 -7.70 10.02 6.62
N ASP A 56 -8.80 10.64 6.18
CA ASP A 56 -8.84 11.43 4.94
C ASP A 56 -7.83 12.57 4.92
N PHE A 57 -7.67 13.26 6.07
CA PHE A 57 -6.69 14.32 6.23
C PHE A 57 -5.26 13.81 6.04
N VAL A 58 -4.92 12.71 6.71
CA VAL A 58 -3.57 12.11 6.64
C VAL A 58 -3.30 11.52 5.25
N GLN A 59 -4.30 10.89 4.62
CA GLN A 59 -4.19 10.45 3.23
C GLN A 59 -3.98 11.62 2.26
N GLY A 60 -4.57 12.79 2.54
CA GLY A 60 -4.30 14.01 1.79
C GLY A 60 -2.84 14.45 1.88
N ILE A 61 -2.20 14.30 3.05
CA ILE A 61 -0.76 14.57 3.23
C ILE A 61 0.06 13.55 2.46
N ALA A 62 -0.24 12.25 2.58
CA ALA A 62 0.45 11.19 1.85
C ALA A 62 0.47 11.47 0.34
N ARG A 63 -0.69 11.80 -0.24
CA ARG A 63 -0.79 12.12 -1.67
C ARG A 63 0.06 13.33 -2.07
N ARG A 64 0.16 14.36 -1.23
CA ARG A 64 1.03 15.52 -1.49
C ARG A 64 2.51 15.16 -1.45
N GLU A 65 2.93 14.36 -0.46
CA GLU A 65 4.32 13.89 -0.36
C GLU A 65 4.70 13.01 -1.54
N ILE A 66 3.83 12.07 -1.92
CA ILE A 66 4.01 11.23 -3.11
C ILE A 66 4.17 12.12 -4.36
N GLY A 67 3.28 13.11 -4.53
CA GLY A 67 3.35 14.05 -5.65
C GLY A 67 4.66 14.82 -5.69
N ALA A 68 5.18 15.28 -4.54
CA ALA A 68 6.46 15.98 -4.45
C ALA A 68 7.64 15.08 -4.86
N ILE A 69 7.65 13.82 -4.43
CA ILE A 69 8.67 12.83 -4.81
C ILE A 69 8.65 12.60 -6.33
N LEU A 70 7.45 12.36 -6.89
CA LEU A 70 7.29 12.13 -8.33
C LEU A 70 7.66 13.36 -9.17
N ALA A 71 7.36 14.57 -8.68
CA ALA A 71 7.79 15.83 -9.30
C ALA A 71 9.32 15.97 -9.36
N GLY A 72 10.02 15.44 -8.35
CA GLY A 72 11.48 15.32 -8.30
C GLY A 72 12.05 14.24 -9.25
N ARG A 73 11.20 13.59 -10.06
CA ARG A 73 11.57 12.48 -10.97
C ARG A 73 12.05 11.21 -10.24
N GLU A 74 11.72 11.08 -8.97
CA GLU A 74 12.02 9.89 -8.18
C GLU A 74 10.86 8.89 -8.23
N SER A 75 11.19 7.61 -8.28
CA SER A 75 10.22 6.51 -8.15
C SER A 75 10.08 6.11 -6.68
N LEU A 76 8.90 5.61 -6.31
CA LEU A 76 8.68 5.11 -4.96
C LEU A 76 7.72 3.91 -4.92
N ILE A 77 7.83 3.15 -3.83
CA ILE A 77 6.86 2.12 -3.46
C ILE A 77 6.08 2.68 -2.27
N TYR A 78 4.76 2.76 -2.39
CA TYR A 78 3.88 3.21 -1.31
C TYR A 78 3.29 1.99 -0.60
N ASP A 79 3.66 1.81 0.68
CA ASP A 79 3.22 0.69 1.52
C ASP A 79 2.06 1.12 2.42
N ASP A 80 0.86 0.83 1.97
CA ASP A 80 -0.41 1.12 2.66
C ASP A 80 -1.40 -0.04 2.46
N LEU A 81 -2.58 0.04 3.07
CA LEU A 81 -3.66 -0.92 2.89
C LEU A 81 -4.38 -0.75 1.55
N LEU A 82 -4.71 0.49 1.17
CA LEU A 82 -5.44 0.87 -0.05
C LEU A 82 -6.68 0.00 -0.30
N LEU A 83 -7.49 -0.18 0.74
CA LEU A 83 -8.62 -1.11 0.72
C LEU A 83 -9.73 -0.67 -0.23
N GLU A 84 -10.02 0.63 -0.25
CA GLU A 84 -11.11 1.19 -1.04
C GLU A 84 -10.62 1.59 -2.44
N ARG A 85 -11.45 1.35 -3.44
CA ARG A 85 -11.16 1.72 -4.84
C ARG A 85 -10.92 3.21 -5.01
N ASP A 86 -11.68 4.03 -4.29
CA ASP A 86 -11.58 5.48 -4.39
C ASP A 86 -10.19 6.00 -3.99
N ASP A 87 -9.58 5.43 -2.94
CA ASP A 87 -8.22 5.77 -2.52
C ASP A 87 -7.19 5.37 -3.58
N ARG A 88 -7.35 4.20 -4.18
CA ARG A 88 -6.50 3.73 -5.28
C ARG A 88 -6.61 4.62 -6.52
N ARG A 89 -7.83 5.06 -6.87
CA ARG A 89 -8.06 6.01 -7.98
C ARG A 89 -7.44 7.37 -7.72
N LYS A 90 -7.60 7.92 -6.49
CA LYS A 90 -6.96 9.17 -6.09
C LYS A 90 -5.44 9.08 -6.21
N LEU A 91 -4.87 7.94 -5.84
CA LEU A 91 -3.43 7.72 -5.92
C LEU A 91 -2.93 7.57 -7.37
N ALA A 92 -3.67 6.85 -8.20
CA ALA A 92 -3.40 6.75 -9.63
C ALA A 92 -3.44 8.12 -10.32
N ALA A 93 -4.40 8.98 -9.96
CA ALA A 93 -4.48 10.35 -10.46
C ALA A 93 -3.27 11.21 -10.06
N VAL A 94 -2.68 10.98 -8.86
CA VAL A 94 -1.42 11.65 -8.48
C VAL A 94 -0.28 11.22 -9.40
N ALA A 95 -0.15 9.93 -9.70
CA ALA A 95 0.87 9.44 -10.62
C ALA A 95 0.70 10.04 -12.03
N GLU A 96 -0.53 10.04 -12.55
CA GLU A 96 -0.87 10.63 -13.85
C GLU A 96 -0.51 12.12 -13.92
N ALA A 97 -0.88 12.90 -12.90
CA ALA A 97 -0.59 14.32 -12.83
C ALA A 97 0.92 14.65 -12.87
N HIS A 98 1.76 13.70 -12.48
CA HIS A 98 3.23 13.83 -12.49
C HIS A 98 3.91 13.03 -13.62
N TRP A 99 3.15 12.55 -14.62
CA TRP A 99 3.66 11.74 -15.74
C TRP A 99 4.47 10.53 -15.26
N ALA A 100 4.01 9.90 -14.17
CA ALA A 100 4.60 8.72 -13.57
C ALA A 100 3.84 7.46 -13.98
N GLY A 101 4.55 6.34 -14.15
CA GLY A 101 3.92 5.03 -14.26
C GLY A 101 3.24 4.67 -12.94
N PHE A 102 2.06 4.03 -13.01
CA PHE A 102 1.35 3.53 -11.83
C PHE A 102 1.18 2.01 -11.92
N VAL A 103 1.57 1.31 -10.85
CA VAL A 103 1.37 -0.13 -10.71
C VAL A 103 0.75 -0.42 -9.36
N LEU A 104 -0.43 -1.04 -9.36
CA LEU A 104 -1.08 -1.57 -8.17
C LEU A 104 -0.63 -3.01 -7.95
N VAL A 105 -0.11 -3.33 -6.76
CA VAL A 105 0.27 -4.69 -6.35
C VAL A 105 -0.67 -5.13 -5.23
N TYR A 106 -1.56 -6.04 -5.55
CA TYR A 106 -2.57 -6.56 -4.62
C TYR A 106 -2.13 -7.92 -4.05
N LEU A 107 -1.97 -7.96 -2.73
CA LEU A 107 -1.69 -9.21 -2.02
C LEU A 107 -3.00 -9.91 -1.68
N ASP A 108 -3.36 -10.86 -2.52
CA ASP A 108 -4.53 -11.72 -2.37
C ASP A 108 -4.22 -12.87 -1.40
N THR A 109 -4.21 -12.53 -0.11
CA THR A 109 -3.85 -13.49 0.94
C THR A 109 -5.13 -13.98 1.62
N PRO A 110 -5.37 -15.31 1.63
CA PRO A 110 -6.53 -15.90 2.30
C PRO A 110 -6.60 -15.52 3.79
N LEU A 111 -7.82 -15.32 4.30
CA LEU A 111 -8.03 -14.94 5.71
C LEU A 111 -7.44 -15.97 6.68
N SER A 112 -7.47 -17.27 6.36
CA SER A 112 -6.84 -18.31 7.16
C SER A 112 -5.33 -18.08 7.35
N VAL A 113 -4.63 -17.70 6.29
CA VAL A 113 -3.19 -17.40 6.34
C VAL A 113 -2.94 -16.10 7.14
N ILE A 114 -3.81 -15.11 6.99
CA ILE A 114 -3.75 -13.86 7.77
C ILE A 114 -3.92 -14.18 9.27
N ASP A 115 -4.89 -15.02 9.64
CA ASP A 115 -5.15 -15.39 11.03
C ASP A 115 -4.00 -16.21 11.64
N GLU A 116 -3.41 -17.12 10.90
CA GLU A 116 -2.19 -17.81 11.31
C GLU A 116 -1.04 -16.84 11.60
N ARG A 117 -0.81 -15.88 10.72
CA ARG A 117 0.23 -14.84 10.89
C ARG A 117 -0.06 -13.93 12.09
N ARG A 118 -1.33 -13.59 12.33
CA ARG A 118 -1.75 -12.82 13.52
C ARG A 118 -1.51 -13.62 14.80
N ALA A 119 -1.90 -14.89 14.83
CA ALA A 119 -1.66 -15.78 15.97
C ALA A 119 -0.16 -15.95 16.25
N ALA A 120 0.67 -16.07 15.23
CA ALA A 120 2.13 -16.08 15.38
C ALA A 120 2.65 -14.76 15.96
N ASN A 121 2.16 -13.61 15.44
CA ASN A 121 2.57 -12.29 15.93
C ASN A 121 2.16 -12.02 17.38
N SER A 122 1.02 -12.57 17.86
CA SER A 122 0.59 -12.42 19.25
C SER A 122 1.59 -13.04 20.24
N ARG A 123 2.31 -14.08 19.81
CA ARG A 123 3.36 -14.74 20.60
C ARG A 123 4.70 -14.02 20.51
N THR A 124 5.07 -13.55 19.32
CA THR A 124 6.41 -12.97 19.08
C THR A 124 6.48 -11.47 19.29
N ARG A 125 5.34 -10.79 19.18
CA ARG A 125 5.23 -9.31 19.19
C ARG A 125 6.19 -8.62 18.21
N ALA A 126 6.54 -9.29 17.13
CA ALA A 126 7.48 -8.78 16.12
C ALA A 126 6.91 -7.59 15.33
N ARG A 127 5.59 -7.39 15.38
CA ARG A 127 4.88 -6.29 14.70
C ARG A 127 3.80 -5.73 15.64
N THR A 128 3.39 -4.49 15.38
CA THR A 128 2.23 -3.89 16.05
C THR A 128 1.00 -4.77 15.89
N SER A 129 0.32 -5.06 16.97
CA SER A 129 -0.91 -5.85 16.94
C SER A 129 -2.05 -5.00 16.35
N VAL A 130 -2.88 -5.64 15.53
CA VAL A 130 -4.09 -5.02 14.99
C VAL A 130 -5.29 -5.57 15.77
N PRO A 131 -6.07 -4.71 16.44
CA PRO A 131 -7.25 -5.12 17.19
C PRO A 131 -8.26 -5.86 16.29
N GLU A 132 -9.00 -6.81 16.88
CA GLU A 132 -9.99 -7.61 16.14
C GLU A 132 -11.06 -6.76 15.45
N GLY A 133 -11.56 -5.71 16.14
CA GLY A 133 -12.52 -4.78 15.56
C GLY A 133 -11.98 -4.07 14.31
N LYS A 134 -10.70 -3.65 14.35
CA LYS A 134 -10.05 -3.04 13.17
C LYS A 134 -9.88 -4.05 12.03
N MET A 135 -9.50 -5.28 12.32
CA MET A 135 -9.40 -6.32 11.28
C MET A 135 -10.73 -6.57 10.59
N ARG A 136 -11.83 -6.65 11.35
CA ARG A 136 -13.18 -6.81 10.78
C ARG A 136 -13.57 -5.61 9.93
N LEU A 137 -13.30 -4.41 10.41
CA LEU A 137 -13.55 -3.20 9.63
C LEU A 137 -12.74 -3.21 8.33
N ASP A 138 -11.43 -3.41 8.41
CA ASP A 138 -10.55 -3.44 7.23
C ASP A 138 -11.00 -4.52 6.23
N SER A 139 -11.43 -5.70 6.71
CA SER A 139 -11.97 -6.75 5.85
C SER A 139 -13.30 -6.36 5.18
N SER A 140 -14.14 -5.58 5.86
CA SER A 140 -15.42 -5.10 5.29
C SER A 140 -15.25 -3.96 4.30
N LEU A 141 -14.15 -3.19 4.42
CA LEU A 141 -13.80 -2.11 3.51
C LEU A 141 -13.02 -2.57 2.28
N LEU A 142 -12.48 -3.81 2.32
CA LEU A 142 -11.70 -4.30 1.21
C LEU A 142 -12.56 -4.50 -0.04
N GLU A 143 -12.31 -3.68 -1.03
CA GLU A 143 -12.78 -3.84 -2.40
C GLU A 143 -11.63 -4.42 -3.24
N PRO A 144 -11.69 -5.72 -3.64
CA PRO A 144 -10.66 -6.28 -4.51
C PRO A 144 -10.51 -5.44 -5.79
N PRO A 145 -9.29 -5.29 -6.32
CA PRO A 145 -9.09 -4.53 -7.54
C PRO A 145 -9.92 -5.08 -8.71
N GLU A 146 -10.49 -4.19 -9.50
CA GLU A 146 -11.17 -4.55 -10.73
C GLU A 146 -10.19 -4.76 -11.89
N GLU A 147 -10.64 -5.40 -12.95
CA GLU A 147 -9.83 -5.63 -14.16
C GLU A 147 -9.27 -4.32 -14.73
N ALA A 148 -10.06 -3.25 -14.71
CA ALA A 148 -9.65 -1.93 -15.18
C ALA A 148 -8.46 -1.34 -14.41
N GLU A 149 -8.25 -1.72 -13.15
CA GLU A 149 -7.11 -1.30 -12.33
C GLU A 149 -5.81 -2.02 -12.72
N ARG A 150 -5.90 -3.08 -13.53
CA ARG A 150 -4.78 -3.86 -14.06
C ARG A 150 -3.76 -4.28 -12.99
N ALA A 151 -4.23 -4.59 -11.77
CA ALA A 151 -3.38 -4.91 -10.64
C ALA A 151 -2.50 -6.15 -10.89
N VAL A 152 -1.34 -6.15 -10.27
CA VAL A 152 -0.50 -7.36 -10.14
C VAL A 152 -0.97 -8.13 -8.92
N TYR A 153 -1.72 -9.20 -9.12
CA TYR A 153 -2.18 -10.08 -8.03
C TYR A 153 -1.04 -10.96 -7.54
N VAL A 154 -0.83 -11.02 -6.24
CA VAL A 154 0.26 -11.75 -5.61
C VAL A 154 -0.31 -12.64 -4.50
N SER A 155 -0.10 -13.95 -4.63
CA SER A 155 -0.45 -14.96 -3.63
C SER A 155 0.58 -14.99 -2.49
N PRO A 156 0.27 -15.56 -1.31
CA PRO A 156 1.18 -15.58 -0.17
C PRO A 156 2.46 -16.41 -0.38
N ASP A 157 2.45 -17.30 -1.36
CA ASP A 157 3.54 -18.22 -1.75
C ASP A 157 4.29 -17.74 -3.01
N TYR A 158 4.21 -16.45 -3.32
CA TYR A 158 4.82 -15.85 -4.52
C TYR A 158 6.31 -16.13 -4.69
N VAL A 159 6.74 -16.19 -5.94
CA VAL A 159 8.15 -16.23 -6.32
C VAL A 159 8.58 -14.81 -6.74
N LEU A 160 9.53 -14.22 -6.01
CA LEU A 160 9.89 -12.81 -6.20
C LEU A 160 10.28 -12.44 -7.64
N PRO A 161 11.12 -13.21 -8.38
CA PRO A 161 11.43 -12.92 -9.79
C PRO A 161 10.20 -12.79 -10.69
N GLU A 162 9.16 -13.60 -10.47
CA GLU A 162 7.92 -13.54 -11.25
C GLU A 162 7.12 -12.25 -10.95
N VAL A 163 7.04 -11.87 -9.67
CA VAL A 163 6.41 -10.60 -9.29
C VAL A 163 7.15 -9.42 -9.89
N LEU A 164 8.49 -9.43 -9.82
CA LEU A 164 9.34 -8.39 -10.42
C LEU A 164 9.11 -8.27 -11.93
N ALA A 165 9.07 -9.39 -12.64
CA ALA A 165 8.82 -9.38 -14.08
C ALA A 165 7.46 -8.77 -14.41
N ARG A 166 6.40 -9.13 -13.66
CA ARG A 166 5.05 -8.59 -13.85
C ARG A 166 4.95 -7.09 -13.52
N VAL A 167 5.60 -6.64 -12.43
CA VAL A 167 5.66 -5.22 -12.06
C VAL A 167 6.41 -4.43 -13.14
N SER A 168 7.57 -4.93 -13.61
CA SER A 168 8.36 -4.28 -14.65
C SER A 168 7.59 -4.17 -15.97
N ALA A 169 6.90 -5.23 -16.38
CA ALA A 169 6.07 -5.21 -17.59
C ALA A 169 4.97 -4.14 -17.53
N ARG A 170 4.35 -3.94 -16.35
CA ARG A 170 3.35 -2.88 -16.15
C ARG A 170 3.95 -1.47 -16.26
N LEU A 171 5.19 -1.28 -15.79
CA LEU A 171 5.88 0.01 -15.87
C LEU A 171 6.35 0.37 -17.28
N THR A 172 6.65 -0.62 -18.10
CA THR A 172 7.10 -0.42 -19.48
C THR A 172 5.96 -0.35 -20.50
N GLY A 173 4.72 -0.61 -20.05
CA GLY A 173 3.55 -0.58 -20.94
C GLY A 173 3.42 -1.79 -21.86
N SER A 174 4.13 -2.87 -21.54
CA SER A 174 4.15 -4.14 -22.33
C SER A 174 3.04 -5.09 -21.88
#